data_ea8fe5c78f8a4f6acdcb1be555d692b7
#
_entry.id   ea8fe5c78f8a4f6acdcb1be555d692b7
#
_cell.length_a   1.000
_cell.length_b   1.000
_cell.length_c   1.000
_cell.angle_alpha   90.00
_cell.angle_beta   90.00
_cell.angle_gamma   90.00
#
_symmetry.space_group_name_H-M   'P 1'
#
loop_
_entity.id
_entity.type
_entity.pdbx_description
1 polymer ?
#
loop_
_entity_poly.entity_id
_entity_poly.type
_entity_poly.pdbx_seq_one_letter_code
_entity_poly.pdbx_strand_id
1 'polypeptide(L)'
;MKKMWAGRTSGKTDQIADYFNSSIRFDQRMYPEDIAGSIAHAKMLAKQGIIPEEASAKIIAGLEGILADLNSGKLEIDPAAEDIHMFIEETLTDRIGQDGKMLHTARSRNDQVALDIRLYMREENGQIKQLLKDLVAALCDQAEKYKASLMPGYTHLQRAQPVTFGHQLMAYAYMFMRDLERLGQMEERMNYSPIGSCALAGTTYPIDRVYEAKLLGFKAPVANSLDGVSDRDHVVEDLSDLALVMMHLSRLSEELILWSSWEFHFVRLADAYTTGSSIMPQKKNPDMAELARWKTCRVYGDLMAILTTLKGLPLAYNKDMQEDKEALFDAIDNVELCLETFIPMIKTLEANEKAMHQAAQKGFINATDLADYLTKKGMPFRDAYHISGQLVALCSDQDMVLEDLPLETYKGYSDLFKEDLYQAIDLHNCLAKRTSLGGPTPESVQKQVDEVRGKLAEEN
;
A
#
# COMPACT_ATOMS: atom_id res chain seq x y z
N MET A 1 12.76 30.74 -25.09
CA MET A 1 13.76 30.73 -23.99
C MET A 1 15.12 30.26 -24.48
N LYS A 2 16.22 30.78 -23.91
CA LYS A 2 17.56 30.34 -24.26
C LYS A 2 17.91 29.18 -23.33
N LYS A 3 18.02 27.98 -23.86
CA LYS A 3 18.28 26.77 -23.02
C LYS A 3 19.55 26.92 -22.24
N MET A 4 19.53 26.65 -20.94
CA MET A 4 20.67 26.82 -20.03
C MET A 4 21.89 25.96 -20.42
N TRP A 5 21.67 24.82 -21.08
CA TRP A 5 22.72 23.93 -21.60
C TRP A 5 23.24 24.29 -23.01
N ALA A 6 22.77 25.37 -23.60
CA ALA A 6 23.14 25.79 -24.96
C ALA A 6 24.54 26.42 -25.06
N GLY A 7 25.56 25.81 -24.42
CA GLY A 7 26.94 26.30 -24.49
C GLY A 7 27.66 26.00 -25.83
N ARG A 8 27.48 24.81 -26.35
CA ARG A 8 28.16 24.33 -27.57
C ARG A 8 27.25 24.28 -28.80
N THR A 9 25.93 24.19 -28.58
CA THR A 9 24.93 24.07 -29.63
C THR A 9 24.39 25.45 -30.03
N SER A 10 24.37 25.76 -31.34
CA SER A 10 24.01 27.07 -31.92
C SER A 10 22.79 27.04 -32.82
N GLY A 11 21.86 26.12 -32.65
CA GLY A 11 20.65 25.97 -33.44
C GLY A 11 19.35 26.05 -32.63
N LYS A 12 18.22 26.33 -33.29
CA LYS A 12 16.90 26.07 -32.73
C LYS A 12 16.68 24.56 -32.70
N THR A 13 16.34 23.99 -31.56
CA THR A 13 15.88 22.60 -31.47
C THR A 13 14.54 22.45 -32.20
N ASP A 14 14.33 21.29 -32.78
CA ASP A 14 13.03 20.95 -33.38
C ASP A 14 11.96 20.82 -32.29
N GLN A 15 10.75 21.30 -32.55
CA GLN A 15 9.65 21.29 -31.57
C GLN A 15 9.30 19.90 -31.09
N ILE A 16 9.35 18.89 -31.98
CA ILE A 16 9.05 17.51 -31.59
C ILE A 16 10.17 16.93 -30.70
N ALA A 17 11.43 17.31 -30.96
CA ALA A 17 12.56 16.92 -30.12
C ALA A 17 12.49 17.58 -28.74
N ASP A 18 12.07 18.84 -28.66
CA ASP A 18 11.85 19.52 -27.37
C ASP A 18 10.73 18.88 -26.56
N TYR A 19 9.60 18.60 -27.19
CA TYR A 19 8.50 17.88 -26.55
C TYR A 19 8.87 16.47 -26.11
N PHE A 20 9.63 15.72 -26.93
CA PHE A 20 10.10 14.38 -26.61
C PHE A 20 11.08 14.38 -25.42
N ASN A 21 11.91 15.40 -25.31
CA ASN A 21 12.92 15.53 -24.25
C ASN A 21 12.34 16.08 -22.92
N SER A 22 11.22 16.85 -22.98
CA SER A 22 10.64 17.55 -21.84
C SER A 22 9.99 16.58 -20.86
N SER A 23 10.20 16.82 -19.55
CA SER A 23 9.58 16.10 -18.44
C SER A 23 8.58 16.92 -17.62
N ILE A 24 8.42 18.22 -17.92
CA ILE A 24 7.54 19.13 -17.17
C ILE A 24 6.10 18.60 -16.98
N ARG A 25 5.64 17.77 -17.91
CA ARG A 25 4.28 17.21 -17.88
C ARG A 25 4.00 16.36 -16.65
N PHE A 26 5.03 15.70 -16.11
CA PHE A 26 4.92 14.83 -14.96
C PHE A 26 5.78 15.29 -13.77
N ASP A 27 6.99 15.84 -14.01
CA ASP A 27 7.88 16.22 -12.91
C ASP A 27 7.47 17.53 -12.21
N GLN A 28 6.56 18.32 -12.81
CA GLN A 28 6.04 19.53 -12.19
C GLN A 28 5.48 19.31 -10.78
N ARG A 29 5.01 18.10 -10.44
CA ARG A 29 4.48 17.79 -9.12
C ARG A 29 5.54 17.81 -8.01
N MET A 30 6.83 17.71 -8.38
CA MET A 30 7.96 17.78 -7.44
C MET A 30 8.47 19.21 -7.15
N TYR A 31 7.69 20.27 -7.48
CA TYR A 31 8.14 21.64 -7.20
C TYR A 31 8.41 21.92 -5.71
N PRO A 32 7.70 21.32 -4.74
CA PRO A 32 8.00 21.53 -3.32
C PRO A 32 9.36 20.94 -2.94
N GLU A 33 9.70 19.75 -3.47
CA GLU A 33 10.95 19.05 -3.19
C GLU A 33 12.14 19.79 -3.82
N ASP A 34 12.02 20.23 -5.07
CA ASP A 34 13.05 21.00 -5.74
C ASP A 34 13.35 22.32 -5.00
N ILE A 35 12.29 23.01 -4.56
CA ILE A 35 12.43 24.25 -3.77
C ILE A 35 13.08 23.96 -2.43
N ALA A 36 12.67 22.90 -1.72
CA ALA A 36 13.27 22.52 -0.44
C ALA A 36 14.76 22.17 -0.58
N GLY A 37 15.10 21.36 -1.60
CA GLY A 37 16.48 21.03 -1.95
C GLY A 37 17.31 22.26 -2.29
N SER A 38 16.77 23.17 -3.10
CA SER A 38 17.40 24.41 -3.51
C SER A 38 17.63 25.38 -2.33
N ILE A 39 16.71 25.49 -1.38
CA ILE A 39 16.87 26.27 -0.15
C ILE A 39 17.99 25.70 0.72
N ALA A 40 18.05 24.40 0.91
CA ALA A 40 19.12 23.75 1.66
C ALA A 40 20.49 23.96 1.01
N HIS A 41 20.54 23.87 -0.32
CA HIS A 41 21.75 24.11 -1.11
C HIS A 41 22.25 25.55 -0.96
N ALA A 42 21.36 26.55 -1.10
CA ALA A 42 21.71 27.95 -0.92
C ALA A 42 22.25 28.24 0.49
N LYS A 43 21.65 27.65 1.54
CA LYS A 43 22.14 27.75 2.93
C LYS A 43 23.54 27.15 3.08
N MET A 44 23.80 26.01 2.46
CA MET A 44 25.10 25.34 2.49
C MET A 44 26.16 26.17 1.77
N LEU A 45 25.86 26.68 0.58
CA LEU A 45 26.79 27.51 -0.20
C LEU A 45 27.21 28.75 0.56
N ALA A 46 26.29 29.46 1.24
CA ALA A 46 26.62 30.64 2.05
C ALA A 46 27.44 30.25 3.28
N LYS A 47 27.06 29.21 4.01
CA LYS A 47 27.83 28.71 5.17
C LYS A 47 29.27 28.39 4.82
N GLN A 48 29.51 27.88 3.62
CA GLN A 48 30.87 27.57 3.13
C GLN A 48 31.60 28.79 2.47
N GLY A 49 30.96 29.96 2.45
CA GLY A 49 31.51 31.14 1.83
C GLY A 49 31.68 31.06 0.30
N ILE A 50 30.96 30.15 -0.34
CA ILE A 50 30.97 29.93 -1.80
C ILE A 50 30.16 31.04 -2.49
N ILE A 51 29.03 31.45 -1.87
CA ILE A 51 28.26 32.63 -2.29
C ILE A 51 28.11 33.60 -1.10
N PRO A 52 27.85 34.90 -1.36
CA PRO A 52 27.58 35.86 -0.30
C PRO A 52 26.31 35.51 0.49
N GLU A 53 26.31 35.78 1.81
CA GLU A 53 25.14 35.58 2.68
C GLU A 53 23.91 36.36 2.18
N GLU A 54 24.11 37.59 1.70
CA GLU A 54 23.04 38.41 1.14
C GLU A 54 22.41 37.78 -0.11
N ALA A 55 23.21 37.16 -0.99
CA ALA A 55 22.72 36.46 -2.16
C ALA A 55 21.91 35.21 -1.75
N SER A 56 22.41 34.44 -0.79
CA SER A 56 21.67 33.30 -0.24
C SER A 56 20.33 33.72 0.37
N ALA A 57 20.31 34.79 1.17
CA ALA A 57 19.06 35.29 1.75
C ALA A 57 18.02 35.68 0.68
N LYS A 58 18.43 36.33 -0.41
CA LYS A 58 17.56 36.68 -1.54
C LYS A 58 17.09 35.43 -2.29
N ILE A 59 17.97 34.48 -2.52
CA ILE A 59 17.62 33.17 -3.15
C ILE A 59 16.55 32.46 -2.32
N ILE A 60 16.74 32.34 -1.02
CA ILE A 60 15.78 31.67 -0.13
C ILE A 60 14.44 32.39 -0.15
N ALA A 61 14.43 33.71 0.05
CA ALA A 61 13.18 34.49 0.01
C ALA A 61 12.48 34.40 -1.36
N GLY A 62 13.25 34.39 -2.46
CA GLY A 62 12.74 34.21 -3.81
C GLY A 62 12.08 32.85 -4.02
N LEU A 63 12.71 31.76 -3.54
CA LEU A 63 12.21 30.38 -3.60
C LEU A 63 10.95 30.19 -2.74
N GLU A 64 10.95 30.72 -1.50
CA GLU A 64 9.76 30.70 -0.63
C GLU A 64 8.60 31.48 -1.26
N GLY A 65 8.88 32.59 -1.94
CA GLY A 65 7.89 33.36 -2.69
C GLY A 65 7.34 32.60 -3.91
N ILE A 66 8.20 31.82 -4.62
CA ILE A 66 7.77 30.95 -5.72
C ILE A 66 6.86 29.84 -5.19
N LEU A 67 7.23 29.19 -4.11
CA LEU A 67 6.43 28.14 -3.47
C LEU A 67 5.04 28.65 -3.07
N ALA A 68 4.99 29.82 -2.42
CA ALA A 68 3.72 30.44 -2.02
C ALA A 68 2.82 30.81 -3.22
N ASP A 69 3.43 31.33 -4.30
CA ASP A 69 2.71 31.71 -5.51
C ASP A 69 2.19 30.47 -6.27
N LEU A 70 2.97 29.36 -6.31
CA LEU A 70 2.51 28.09 -6.90
C LEU A 70 1.39 27.46 -6.07
N ASN A 71 1.54 27.38 -4.75
CA ASN A 71 0.53 26.84 -3.84
C ASN A 71 -0.80 27.60 -3.90
N SER A 72 -0.75 28.91 -4.13
CA SER A 72 -1.95 29.76 -4.23
C SER A 72 -2.55 29.86 -5.65
N GLY A 73 -1.90 29.24 -6.65
CA GLY A 73 -2.29 29.34 -8.05
C GLY A 73 -2.03 30.72 -8.68
N LYS A 74 -1.28 31.58 -8.01
CA LYS A 74 -0.91 32.91 -8.55
C LYS A 74 0.19 32.82 -9.62
N LEU A 75 1.04 31.80 -9.52
CA LEU A 75 2.01 31.43 -10.54
C LEU A 75 1.59 30.11 -11.16
N GLU A 76 1.50 30.06 -12.48
CA GLU A 76 1.25 28.85 -13.24
C GLU A 76 2.55 28.31 -13.82
N ILE A 77 2.74 27.00 -13.83
CA ILE A 77 3.90 26.35 -14.42
C ILE A 77 3.77 26.42 -15.94
N ASP A 78 4.80 26.94 -16.62
CA ASP A 78 4.84 27.01 -18.07
C ASP A 78 4.98 25.59 -18.68
N PRO A 79 3.97 25.09 -19.40
CA PRO A 79 4.03 23.76 -20.02
C PRO A 79 5.09 23.65 -21.15
N ALA A 80 5.68 24.79 -21.55
CA ALA A 80 6.78 24.82 -22.51
C ALA A 80 8.17 24.72 -21.87
N ALA A 81 8.25 24.69 -20.54
CA ALA A 81 9.50 24.45 -19.82
C ALA A 81 10.02 23.04 -20.12
N GLU A 82 11.33 22.83 -20.01
CA GLU A 82 11.94 21.52 -20.21
C GLU A 82 11.63 20.58 -19.02
N ASP A 83 11.83 21.08 -17.81
CA ASP A 83 11.58 20.41 -16.55
C ASP A 83 11.22 21.41 -15.43
N ILE A 84 10.77 20.92 -14.29
CA ILE A 84 10.40 21.76 -13.14
C ILE A 84 11.60 22.53 -12.58
N HIS A 85 12.77 21.94 -12.59
CA HIS A 85 13.99 22.53 -12.05
C HIS A 85 14.38 23.79 -12.84
N MET A 86 14.31 23.71 -14.17
CA MET A 86 14.61 24.83 -15.06
C MET A 86 13.56 25.95 -14.89
N PHE A 87 12.29 25.57 -14.78
CA PHE A 87 11.21 26.51 -14.53
C PHE A 87 11.42 27.32 -13.25
N ILE A 88 11.78 26.63 -12.15
CA ILE A 88 12.04 27.28 -10.86
C ILE A 88 13.27 28.18 -10.92
N GLU A 89 14.38 27.72 -11.52
CA GLU A 89 15.62 28.47 -11.62
C GLU A 89 15.48 29.72 -12.51
N GLU A 90 14.76 29.62 -13.64
CA GLU A 90 14.45 30.76 -14.52
C GLU A 90 13.53 31.76 -13.81
N THR A 91 12.45 31.29 -13.16
CA THR A 91 11.53 32.13 -12.40
C THR A 91 12.24 32.85 -11.27
N LEU A 92 13.14 32.17 -10.55
CA LEU A 92 13.97 32.78 -9.50
C LEU A 92 14.87 33.86 -10.09
N THR A 93 15.56 33.58 -11.20
CA THR A 93 16.45 34.52 -11.87
C THR A 93 15.70 35.77 -12.37
N ASP A 94 14.50 35.59 -12.88
CA ASP A 94 13.65 36.72 -13.31
C ASP A 94 13.22 37.61 -12.15
N ARG A 95 13.02 37.02 -10.95
CA ARG A 95 12.64 37.76 -9.73
C ARG A 95 13.80 38.52 -9.07
N ILE A 96 14.98 37.90 -8.98
CA ILE A 96 16.09 38.44 -8.19
C ILE A 96 17.36 38.72 -9.00
N GLY A 97 17.35 38.51 -10.31
CA GLY A 97 18.45 38.87 -11.22
C GLY A 97 19.70 37.99 -11.05
N GLN A 98 20.85 38.63 -10.97
CA GLN A 98 22.16 37.95 -10.94
C GLN A 98 22.36 37.04 -9.72
N ASP A 99 21.75 37.36 -8.59
CA ASP A 99 21.86 36.55 -7.38
C ASP A 99 21.23 35.17 -7.59
N GLY A 100 20.12 35.08 -8.37
CA GLY A 100 19.45 33.81 -8.70
C GLY A 100 20.33 32.84 -9.48
N LYS A 101 21.23 33.37 -10.34
CA LYS A 101 22.18 32.54 -11.11
C LYS A 101 23.24 31.85 -10.27
N MET A 102 23.41 32.26 -9.02
CA MET A 102 24.38 31.63 -8.12
C MET A 102 23.87 30.29 -7.54
N LEU A 103 22.57 30.04 -7.61
CA LEU A 103 21.95 28.84 -7.03
C LEU A 103 22.53 27.54 -7.61
N HIS A 104 22.85 27.49 -8.90
CA HIS A 104 23.38 26.28 -9.56
C HIS A 104 24.84 25.96 -9.25
N THR A 105 25.54 26.82 -8.49
CA THR A 105 26.97 26.63 -8.14
C THR A 105 27.17 25.32 -7.37
N ALA A 106 28.14 24.51 -7.80
CA ALA A 106 28.48 23.22 -7.17
C ALA A 106 27.35 22.18 -7.16
N ARG A 107 26.41 22.25 -8.11
CA ARG A 107 25.28 21.33 -8.29
C ARG A 107 25.17 20.88 -9.74
N SER A 108 24.60 19.72 -9.98
CA SER A 108 24.17 19.21 -11.28
C SER A 108 22.70 18.88 -11.28
N ARG A 109 22.07 18.83 -12.45
CA ARG A 109 20.73 18.30 -12.60
C ARG A 109 20.62 16.84 -12.12
N ASN A 110 21.70 16.06 -12.25
CA ASN A 110 21.72 14.65 -11.91
C ASN A 110 21.52 14.40 -10.40
N ASP A 111 22.26 15.09 -9.53
CA ASP A 111 22.10 14.95 -8.09
C ASP A 111 20.85 15.67 -7.56
N GLN A 112 20.40 16.73 -8.23
CA GLN A 112 19.15 17.44 -7.94
C GLN A 112 17.94 16.53 -8.16
N VAL A 113 17.78 15.93 -9.33
CA VAL A 113 16.69 14.99 -9.64
C VAL A 113 16.71 13.79 -8.70
N ALA A 114 17.89 13.22 -8.41
CA ALA A 114 18.03 12.10 -7.49
C ALA A 114 17.64 12.46 -6.05
N LEU A 115 17.83 13.72 -5.64
CA LEU A 115 17.36 14.23 -4.35
C LEU A 115 15.84 14.36 -4.33
N ASP A 116 15.27 15.01 -5.35
CA ASP A 116 13.86 15.36 -5.37
C ASP A 116 12.96 14.13 -5.39
N ILE A 117 13.34 13.07 -6.12
CA ILE A 117 12.63 11.79 -6.08
C ILE A 117 12.61 11.21 -4.65
N ARG A 118 13.75 11.24 -3.92
CA ARG A 118 13.79 10.73 -2.55
C ARG A 118 12.94 11.56 -1.59
N LEU A 119 12.94 12.89 -1.75
CA LEU A 119 12.11 13.77 -0.94
C LEU A 119 10.61 13.52 -1.22
N TYR A 120 10.25 13.43 -2.49
CA TYR A 120 8.89 13.13 -2.95
C TYR A 120 8.40 11.79 -2.39
N MET A 121 9.16 10.72 -2.59
CA MET A 121 8.82 9.38 -2.06
C MET A 121 8.65 9.40 -0.53
N ARG A 122 9.46 10.14 0.20
CA ARG A 122 9.34 10.25 1.66
C ARG A 122 8.02 10.87 2.09
N GLU A 123 7.56 11.90 1.37
CA GLU A 123 6.28 12.56 1.66
C GLU A 123 5.11 11.65 1.33
N GLU A 124 5.07 11.10 0.12
CA GLU A 124 3.96 10.24 -0.35
C GLU A 124 3.89 8.92 0.45
N ASN A 125 5.02 8.30 0.75
CA ASN A 125 5.04 7.12 1.61
C ASN A 125 4.57 7.43 3.04
N GLY A 126 4.80 8.65 3.52
CA GLY A 126 4.20 9.13 4.76
C GLY A 126 2.67 9.09 4.71
N GLN A 127 2.07 9.55 3.60
CA GLN A 127 0.63 9.53 3.38
C GLN A 127 0.11 8.10 3.22
N ILE A 128 0.76 7.27 2.40
CA ILE A 128 0.39 5.86 2.21
C ILE A 128 0.42 5.09 3.53
N LYS A 129 1.46 5.27 4.35
CA LYS A 129 1.55 4.64 5.67
C LYS A 129 0.39 5.09 6.59
N GLN A 130 0.02 6.37 6.55
CA GLN A 130 -1.14 6.84 7.31
C GLN A 130 -2.44 6.19 6.83
N LEU A 131 -2.66 6.11 5.53
CA LEU A 131 -3.83 5.44 4.94
C LEU A 131 -3.86 3.93 5.29
N LEU A 132 -2.72 3.27 5.29
CA LEU A 132 -2.62 1.88 5.73
C LEU A 132 -2.95 1.71 7.22
N LYS A 133 -2.47 2.60 8.10
CA LYS A 133 -2.85 2.62 9.51
C LYS A 133 -4.36 2.79 9.70
N ASP A 134 -4.97 3.69 8.92
CA ASP A 134 -6.41 3.94 8.96
C ASP A 134 -7.22 2.74 8.46
N LEU A 135 -6.75 2.04 7.44
CA LEU A 135 -7.35 0.79 6.94
C LEU A 135 -7.24 -0.33 7.99
N VAL A 136 -6.07 -0.51 8.60
CA VAL A 136 -5.86 -1.50 9.66
C VAL A 136 -6.76 -1.19 10.86
N ALA A 137 -6.88 0.06 11.26
CA ALA A 137 -7.79 0.47 12.33
C ALA A 137 -9.25 0.13 11.98
N ALA A 138 -9.69 0.41 10.75
CA ALA A 138 -11.04 0.06 10.28
C ALA A 138 -11.29 -1.45 10.28
N LEU A 139 -10.30 -2.25 9.88
CA LEU A 139 -10.37 -3.72 9.95
C LEU A 139 -10.46 -4.21 11.40
N CYS A 140 -9.67 -3.62 12.32
CA CYS A 140 -9.74 -3.91 13.76
C CYS A 140 -11.11 -3.60 14.35
N ASP A 141 -11.70 -2.45 14.03
CA ASP A 141 -13.02 -2.06 14.50
C ASP A 141 -14.11 -3.04 14.06
N GLN A 142 -14.09 -3.43 12.78
CA GLN A 142 -15.00 -4.44 12.25
C GLN A 142 -14.73 -5.83 12.83
N ALA A 143 -13.45 -6.20 13.01
CA ALA A 143 -13.09 -7.47 13.62
C ALA A 143 -13.59 -7.58 15.08
N GLU A 144 -13.46 -6.52 15.86
CA GLU A 144 -13.97 -6.45 17.22
C GLU A 144 -15.49 -6.55 17.26
N LYS A 145 -16.18 -5.81 16.37
CA LYS A 145 -17.64 -5.85 16.23
C LYS A 145 -18.15 -7.26 15.93
N TYR A 146 -17.47 -7.99 15.06
CA TYR A 146 -17.88 -9.29 14.55
C TYR A 146 -17.02 -10.46 15.09
N LYS A 147 -16.33 -10.29 16.20
CA LYS A 147 -15.46 -11.31 16.80
C LYS A 147 -16.16 -12.61 17.19
N ALA A 148 -17.48 -12.57 17.41
CA ALA A 148 -18.30 -13.72 17.73
C ALA A 148 -19.19 -14.21 16.56
N SER A 149 -19.19 -13.52 15.43
CA SER A 149 -20.02 -13.84 14.27
C SER A 149 -19.46 -15.05 13.54
N LEU A 150 -20.11 -16.19 13.72
CA LEU A 150 -19.72 -17.46 13.13
C LEU A 150 -19.86 -17.41 11.60
N MET A 151 -18.82 -17.82 10.89
CA MET A 151 -18.84 -18.04 9.44
C MET A 151 -18.10 -19.33 9.06
N PRO A 152 -18.38 -19.93 7.90
CA PRO A 152 -17.54 -21.00 7.39
C PRO A 152 -16.19 -20.43 6.90
N GLY A 153 -15.08 -20.97 7.36
CA GLY A 153 -13.79 -20.79 6.74
C GLY A 153 -13.69 -21.68 5.49
N TYR A 154 -12.97 -21.19 4.47
CA TYR A 154 -12.87 -21.84 3.17
C TYR A 154 -11.45 -22.27 2.85
N THR A 155 -11.32 -23.46 2.24
CA THR A 155 -10.17 -23.90 1.48
C THR A 155 -10.66 -24.42 0.13
N HIS A 156 -9.98 -24.10 -0.97
CA HIS A 156 -10.40 -24.48 -2.34
C HIS A 156 -11.84 -24.01 -2.69
N LEU A 157 -12.30 -22.91 -2.10
CA LEU A 157 -13.68 -22.43 -2.14
C LEU A 157 -14.71 -23.47 -1.63
N GLN A 158 -14.26 -24.45 -0.85
CA GLN A 158 -15.10 -25.39 -0.13
C GLN A 158 -15.18 -25.00 1.34
N ARG A 159 -16.34 -25.14 1.96
CA ARG A 159 -16.55 -24.91 3.39
C ARG A 159 -15.73 -25.92 4.18
N ALA A 160 -14.90 -25.45 5.10
CA ALA A 160 -13.90 -26.29 5.73
C ALA A 160 -14.07 -26.38 7.25
N GLN A 161 -13.86 -25.26 7.96
CA GLN A 161 -13.92 -25.23 9.42
C GLN A 161 -14.62 -23.97 9.93
N PRO A 162 -15.20 -23.99 11.17
CA PRO A 162 -15.81 -22.81 11.75
C PRO A 162 -14.73 -21.78 12.12
N VAL A 163 -14.94 -20.54 11.66
CA VAL A 163 -14.18 -19.36 12.03
C VAL A 163 -15.13 -18.24 12.44
N THR A 164 -14.62 -17.09 12.85
CA THR A 164 -15.43 -15.89 12.98
C THR A 164 -15.11 -14.91 11.85
N PHE A 165 -16.08 -14.06 11.52
CA PHE A 165 -15.87 -12.98 10.56
C PHE A 165 -14.78 -12.02 11.06
N GLY A 166 -14.74 -11.76 12.38
CA GLY A 166 -13.66 -10.98 12.98
C GLY A 166 -12.28 -11.61 12.76
N HIS A 167 -12.16 -12.94 12.91
CA HIS A 167 -10.90 -13.66 12.65
C HIS A 167 -10.46 -13.53 11.19
N GLN A 168 -11.38 -13.61 10.25
CA GLN A 168 -11.11 -13.44 8.82
C GLN A 168 -10.57 -12.03 8.52
N LEU A 169 -11.18 -10.99 9.11
CA LEU A 169 -10.74 -9.60 8.94
C LEU A 169 -9.36 -9.35 9.55
N MET A 170 -9.05 -9.95 10.71
CA MET A 170 -7.72 -9.84 11.33
C MET A 170 -6.61 -10.43 10.45
N ALA A 171 -6.88 -11.44 9.64
CA ALA A 171 -5.89 -11.95 8.70
C ALA A 171 -5.41 -10.85 7.72
N TYR A 172 -6.33 -10.01 7.23
CA TYR A 172 -5.99 -8.85 6.39
C TYR A 172 -5.30 -7.74 7.18
N ALA A 173 -5.73 -7.46 8.41
CA ALA A 173 -5.04 -6.50 9.26
C ALA A 173 -3.55 -6.85 9.43
N TYR A 174 -3.22 -8.13 9.68
CA TYR A 174 -1.84 -8.59 9.75
C TYR A 174 -1.08 -8.52 8.41
N MET A 175 -1.75 -8.65 7.26
CA MET A 175 -1.12 -8.45 5.96
C MET A 175 -0.66 -6.99 5.81
N PHE A 176 -1.54 -6.02 6.06
CA PHE A 176 -1.22 -4.60 5.96
C PHE A 176 -0.24 -4.11 7.04
N MET A 177 -0.22 -4.71 8.22
CA MET A 177 0.83 -4.45 9.21
C MET A 177 2.22 -4.83 8.69
N ARG A 178 2.35 -5.93 7.97
CA ARG A 178 3.63 -6.30 7.32
C ARG A 178 4.00 -5.36 6.16
N ASP A 179 3.01 -4.76 5.49
CA ASP A 179 3.26 -3.77 4.45
C ASP A 179 3.76 -2.45 5.05
N LEU A 180 3.18 -2.01 6.18
CA LEU A 180 3.69 -0.87 6.95
C LEU A 180 5.17 -1.05 7.35
N GLU A 181 5.51 -2.24 7.86
CA GLU A 181 6.89 -2.57 8.23
C GLU A 181 7.84 -2.50 7.02
N ARG A 182 7.44 -3.01 5.85
CA ARG A 182 8.26 -2.96 4.62
C ARG A 182 8.55 -1.53 4.19
N LEU A 183 7.51 -0.70 4.09
CA LEU A 183 7.66 0.71 3.72
C LEU A 183 8.60 1.45 4.68
N GLY A 184 8.47 1.22 6.00
CA GLY A 184 9.40 1.79 6.99
C GLY A 184 10.84 1.32 6.79
N GLN A 185 11.07 0.05 6.49
CA GLN A 185 12.40 -0.49 6.23
C GLN A 185 13.00 0.02 4.91
N MET A 186 12.19 0.22 3.88
CA MET A 186 12.61 0.83 2.62
C MET A 186 13.06 2.29 2.85
N GLU A 187 12.27 3.09 3.58
CA GLU A 187 12.64 4.47 3.91
C GLU A 187 13.98 4.57 4.65
N GLU A 188 14.29 3.67 5.56
CA GLU A 188 15.58 3.62 6.24
C GLU A 188 16.75 3.40 5.28
N ARG A 189 16.58 2.58 4.24
CA ARG A 189 17.60 2.36 3.20
C ARG A 189 17.73 3.55 2.27
N MET A 190 16.65 4.21 1.93
CA MET A 190 16.60 5.40 1.07
C MET A 190 17.19 6.64 1.77
N ASN A 191 17.27 6.67 3.09
CA ASN A 191 17.54 7.85 3.92
C ASN A 191 18.99 8.36 3.84
N TYR A 192 19.51 8.51 2.60
CA TYR A 192 20.82 9.07 2.31
C TYR A 192 20.73 10.10 1.19
N SER A 193 21.29 11.31 1.43
CA SER A 193 21.22 12.43 0.49
C SER A 193 22.21 12.26 -0.67
N PRO A 194 21.78 12.32 -1.93
CA PRO A 194 22.65 12.28 -3.10
C PRO A 194 23.28 13.64 -3.40
N ILE A 195 22.75 14.75 -2.86
CA ILE A 195 23.16 16.11 -3.20
C ILE A 195 24.66 16.33 -2.92
N GLY A 196 25.33 17.08 -3.79
CA GLY A 196 26.78 17.24 -3.79
C GLY A 196 27.55 16.12 -4.48
N SER A 197 26.86 15.11 -5.03
CA SER A 197 27.44 14.15 -5.99
C SER A 197 27.69 14.81 -7.33
N CYS A 198 27.06 15.92 -7.61
CA CYS A 198 27.09 16.68 -8.88
C CYS A 198 26.72 15.78 -10.06
N ALA A 199 27.43 15.90 -11.18
CA ALA A 199 27.14 15.04 -12.33
C ALA A 199 27.39 13.55 -12.04
N LEU A 200 28.47 13.22 -11.30
CA LEU A 200 28.87 11.87 -10.88
C LEU A 200 30.15 11.84 -10.00
N ALA A 201 30.98 12.88 -10.03
CA ALA A 201 32.32 12.86 -9.45
C ALA A 201 32.51 13.91 -8.32
N GLY A 202 31.42 14.44 -7.79
CA GLY A 202 31.48 15.54 -6.83
C GLY A 202 31.92 16.85 -7.48
N THR A 203 32.49 17.74 -6.67
CA THR A 203 32.89 19.10 -7.08
C THR A 203 34.24 19.50 -6.45
N THR A 204 34.89 20.47 -7.06
CA THR A 204 36.14 21.11 -6.50
C THR A 204 35.82 22.19 -5.45
N TYR A 205 34.57 22.57 -5.29
CA TYR A 205 34.15 23.49 -4.23
C TYR A 205 34.13 22.80 -2.85
N PRO A 206 34.45 23.53 -1.76
CA PRO A 206 34.49 22.98 -0.40
C PRO A 206 33.06 22.86 0.19
N ILE A 207 32.17 22.11 -0.45
CA ILE A 207 30.79 21.91 0.00
C ILE A 207 30.74 21.09 1.30
N ASP A 208 29.69 21.31 2.13
CA ASP A 208 29.40 20.56 3.34
C ASP A 208 28.16 19.67 3.14
N ARG A 209 28.38 18.51 2.53
CA ARG A 209 27.31 17.54 2.24
C ARG A 209 26.62 17.02 3.52
N VAL A 210 27.35 16.94 4.65
CA VAL A 210 26.78 16.49 5.93
C VAL A 210 25.78 17.52 6.46
N TYR A 211 26.15 18.80 6.40
CA TYR A 211 25.26 19.88 6.79
C TYR A 211 24.00 19.93 5.89
N GLU A 212 24.18 19.82 4.59
CA GLU A 212 23.09 19.86 3.63
C GLU A 212 22.12 18.65 3.81
N ALA A 213 22.65 17.44 3.99
CA ALA A 213 21.85 16.27 4.32
C ALA A 213 21.03 16.45 5.61
N LYS A 214 21.64 17.05 6.64
CA LYS A 214 20.94 17.35 7.90
C LYS A 214 19.81 18.36 7.73
N LEU A 215 20.00 19.40 6.90
CA LEU A 215 18.95 20.38 6.61
C LEU A 215 17.72 19.73 5.95
N LEU A 216 17.94 18.70 5.18
CA LEU A 216 16.92 17.94 4.44
C LEU A 216 16.38 16.72 5.21
N GLY A 217 16.83 16.52 6.46
CA GLY A 217 16.36 15.42 7.31
C GLY A 217 16.89 14.04 6.93
N PHE A 218 17.95 13.95 6.11
CA PHE A 218 18.61 12.69 5.80
C PHE A 218 19.58 12.27 6.92
N LYS A 219 19.76 10.97 7.05
CA LYS A 219 20.70 10.36 8.01
C LYS A 219 22.16 10.75 7.72
N ALA A 220 22.56 10.77 6.46
CA ALA A 220 23.87 11.12 5.99
C ALA A 220 23.87 11.36 4.47
N PRO A 221 24.95 11.92 3.87
CA PRO A 221 25.14 11.87 2.43
C PRO A 221 25.45 10.43 1.97
N VAL A 222 25.13 10.11 0.70
CA VAL A 222 25.53 8.85 0.07
C VAL A 222 27.05 8.71 0.07
N ALA A 223 27.54 7.47 0.24
CA ALA A 223 28.97 7.19 0.40
C ALA A 223 29.78 7.31 -0.90
N ASN A 224 29.12 7.10 -2.06
CA ASN A 224 29.76 7.17 -3.36
C ASN A 224 28.98 8.10 -4.28
N SER A 225 29.64 9.11 -4.88
CA SER A 225 28.96 10.12 -5.68
C SER A 225 28.44 9.60 -7.02
N LEU A 226 29.11 8.59 -7.57
CA LEU A 226 28.69 7.99 -8.84
C LEU A 226 27.44 7.11 -8.65
N ASP A 227 27.40 6.36 -7.55
CA ASP A 227 26.25 5.61 -7.10
C ASP A 227 25.07 6.56 -6.76
N GLY A 228 25.33 7.66 -6.07
CA GLY A 228 24.29 8.60 -5.62
C GLY A 228 23.45 9.24 -6.71
N VAL A 229 23.97 9.36 -7.94
CA VAL A 229 23.22 9.86 -9.10
C VAL A 229 22.66 8.73 -9.97
N SER A 230 23.15 7.51 -9.78
CA SER A 230 22.75 6.31 -10.55
C SER A 230 21.69 5.48 -9.85
N ASP A 231 21.68 5.48 -8.52
CA ASP A 231 20.81 4.65 -7.70
C ASP A 231 19.32 4.96 -7.91
N ARG A 232 18.56 3.92 -8.18
CA ARG A 232 17.08 3.88 -8.20
C ARG A 232 16.54 2.65 -7.49
N ASP A 233 17.36 1.99 -6.66
CA ASP A 233 16.94 0.80 -5.91
C ASP A 233 15.74 1.12 -5.02
N HIS A 234 15.71 2.32 -4.43
CA HIS A 234 14.59 2.81 -3.63
C HIS A 234 13.27 2.90 -4.42
N VAL A 235 13.31 3.28 -5.70
CA VAL A 235 12.12 3.30 -6.57
C VAL A 235 11.63 1.88 -6.87
N VAL A 236 12.55 0.96 -7.14
CA VAL A 236 12.23 -0.46 -7.38
C VAL A 236 11.66 -1.10 -6.12
N GLU A 237 12.26 -0.84 -4.97
CA GLU A 237 11.84 -1.39 -3.69
C GLU A 237 10.44 -0.87 -3.30
N ASP A 238 10.21 0.43 -3.43
CA ASP A 238 8.92 1.05 -3.17
C ASP A 238 7.81 0.47 -4.05
N LEU A 239 8.03 0.42 -5.36
CA LEU A 239 7.08 -0.19 -6.30
C LEU A 239 6.83 -1.68 -5.99
N SER A 240 7.82 -2.39 -5.46
CA SER A 240 7.66 -3.77 -5.00
C SER A 240 6.77 -3.85 -3.76
N ASP A 241 6.94 -2.94 -2.82
CA ASP A 241 6.14 -2.85 -1.60
C ASP A 241 4.70 -2.42 -1.91
N LEU A 242 4.52 -1.42 -2.79
CA LEU A 242 3.22 -1.00 -3.28
C LEU A 242 2.50 -2.12 -4.06
N ALA A 243 3.23 -2.93 -4.82
CA ALA A 243 2.68 -4.11 -5.49
C ALA A 243 2.16 -5.16 -4.48
N LEU A 244 2.83 -5.32 -3.32
CA LEU A 244 2.36 -6.20 -2.25
C LEU A 244 1.11 -5.62 -1.56
N VAL A 245 1.07 -4.32 -1.29
CA VAL A 245 -0.14 -3.64 -0.77
C VAL A 245 -1.33 -3.91 -1.70
N MET A 246 -1.15 -3.68 -3.00
CA MET A 246 -2.21 -3.91 -3.98
C MET A 246 -2.59 -5.38 -4.12
N MET A 247 -1.65 -6.31 -3.97
CA MET A 247 -1.96 -7.75 -3.93
C MET A 247 -2.87 -8.08 -2.75
N HIS A 248 -2.59 -7.54 -1.57
CA HIS A 248 -3.42 -7.75 -0.38
C HIS A 248 -4.80 -7.12 -0.54
N LEU A 249 -4.88 -5.91 -1.09
CA LEU A 249 -6.17 -5.26 -1.44
C LEU A 249 -6.95 -6.07 -2.48
N SER A 250 -6.28 -6.61 -3.50
CA SER A 250 -6.90 -7.44 -4.52
C SER A 250 -7.52 -8.72 -3.93
N ARG A 251 -6.84 -9.36 -2.98
CA ARG A 251 -7.36 -10.54 -2.28
C ARG A 251 -8.57 -10.18 -1.41
N LEU A 252 -8.50 -9.09 -0.67
CA LEU A 252 -9.64 -8.59 0.11
C LEU A 252 -10.82 -8.23 -0.81
N SER A 253 -10.52 -7.60 -1.95
CA SER A 253 -11.52 -7.27 -2.98
C SER A 253 -12.25 -8.51 -3.48
N GLU A 254 -11.51 -9.56 -3.82
CA GLU A 254 -12.09 -10.82 -4.30
C GLU A 254 -13.06 -11.42 -3.27
N GLU A 255 -12.66 -11.45 -2.00
CA GLU A 255 -13.55 -11.96 -0.95
C GLU A 255 -14.77 -11.06 -0.74
N LEU A 256 -14.63 -9.73 -0.78
CA LEU A 256 -15.77 -8.81 -0.69
C LEU A 256 -16.75 -8.98 -1.87
N ILE A 257 -16.23 -9.20 -3.09
CA ILE A 257 -17.04 -9.49 -4.28
C ILE A 257 -17.81 -10.79 -4.09
N LEU A 258 -17.13 -11.86 -3.68
CA LEU A 258 -17.77 -13.15 -3.40
C LEU A 258 -18.81 -13.03 -2.28
N TRP A 259 -18.43 -12.42 -1.13
CA TRP A 259 -19.33 -12.33 0.02
C TRP A 259 -20.52 -11.41 -0.19
N SER A 260 -20.40 -10.40 -1.05
CA SER A 260 -21.53 -9.52 -1.40
C SER A 260 -22.39 -10.05 -2.53
N SER A 261 -21.97 -11.16 -3.19
CA SER A 261 -22.74 -11.78 -4.26
C SER A 261 -24.07 -12.35 -3.75
N TRP A 262 -25.01 -12.53 -4.66
CA TRP A 262 -26.33 -13.07 -4.35
C TRP A 262 -26.26 -14.49 -3.76
N GLU A 263 -25.30 -15.28 -4.20
CA GLU A 263 -25.09 -16.67 -3.81
C GLU A 263 -24.52 -16.79 -2.38
N PHE A 264 -23.54 -15.95 -2.01
CA PHE A 264 -22.97 -15.96 -0.66
C PHE A 264 -23.78 -15.13 0.31
N HIS A 265 -24.06 -13.89 -0.04
CA HIS A 265 -24.85 -12.95 0.76
C HIS A 265 -24.37 -12.78 2.21
N PHE A 266 -23.05 -12.86 2.42
CA PHE A 266 -22.42 -12.76 3.75
C PHE A 266 -22.22 -11.34 4.22
N VAL A 267 -22.04 -10.41 3.27
CA VAL A 267 -21.86 -9.00 3.60
C VAL A 267 -22.73 -8.11 2.73
N ARG A 268 -23.01 -6.93 3.25
CA ARG A 268 -23.63 -5.83 2.52
C ARG A 268 -22.67 -4.64 2.51
N LEU A 269 -22.27 -4.19 1.32
CA LEU A 269 -21.56 -2.95 1.12
C LEU A 269 -22.56 -1.79 1.15
N ALA A 270 -22.15 -0.65 1.70
CA ALA A 270 -22.97 0.56 1.72
C ALA A 270 -23.24 1.08 0.30
N ASP A 271 -24.38 1.74 0.11
CA ASP A 271 -24.78 2.26 -1.19
C ASP A 271 -23.76 3.26 -1.78
N ALA A 272 -23.06 3.99 -0.94
CA ALA A 272 -22.02 4.92 -1.34
C ALA A 272 -20.81 4.26 -2.05
N TYR A 273 -20.61 2.95 -1.88
CA TYR A 273 -19.48 2.18 -2.44
C TYR A 273 -19.92 1.07 -3.39
N THR A 274 -21.10 1.23 -3.97
CA THR A 274 -21.68 0.28 -4.93
C THR A 274 -22.38 1.05 -6.03
N THR A 275 -22.59 0.40 -7.18
CA THR A 275 -23.39 0.99 -8.25
C THR A 275 -24.62 0.13 -8.54
N GLY A 276 -25.64 0.76 -9.10
CA GLY A 276 -26.85 0.08 -9.58
C GLY A 276 -26.76 -0.26 -11.07
N SER A 277 -27.90 -0.65 -11.61
CA SER A 277 -28.08 -0.86 -13.05
C SER A 277 -29.17 0.08 -13.56
N SER A 278 -28.96 0.68 -14.73
CA SER A 278 -29.97 1.53 -15.39
C SER A 278 -31.21 0.76 -15.87
N ILE A 279 -31.12 -0.56 -15.96
CA ILE A 279 -32.19 -1.41 -16.48
C ILE A 279 -32.66 -2.49 -15.49
N MET A 280 -31.83 -2.85 -14.51
CA MET A 280 -32.11 -3.90 -13.52
C MET A 280 -32.16 -3.27 -12.11
N PRO A 281 -33.36 -2.89 -11.60
CA PRO A 281 -33.49 -2.12 -10.37
C PRO A 281 -33.06 -2.87 -9.10
N GLN A 282 -32.98 -4.21 -9.15
CA GLN A 282 -32.52 -5.06 -8.04
C GLN A 282 -31.01 -5.20 -7.96
N LYS A 283 -30.27 -4.78 -9.01
CA LYS A 283 -28.82 -5.05 -9.13
C LYS A 283 -28.01 -4.03 -8.32
N LYS A 284 -27.08 -4.54 -7.54
CA LYS A 284 -26.12 -3.77 -6.75
C LYS A 284 -24.72 -4.36 -6.95
N ASN A 285 -23.82 -3.60 -7.57
CA ASN A 285 -22.52 -4.08 -7.99
C ASN A 285 -21.42 -3.64 -7.01
N PRO A 286 -20.46 -4.50 -6.69
CA PRO A 286 -19.31 -4.16 -5.84
C PRO A 286 -18.18 -3.50 -6.65
N ASP A 287 -18.50 -2.48 -7.47
CA ASP A 287 -17.58 -1.91 -8.47
C ASP A 287 -16.28 -1.40 -7.85
N MET A 288 -16.33 -0.85 -6.61
CA MET A 288 -15.12 -0.33 -5.95
C MET A 288 -14.13 -1.46 -5.66
N ALA A 289 -14.61 -2.62 -5.22
CA ALA A 289 -13.77 -3.79 -5.02
C ALA A 289 -13.25 -4.35 -6.36
N GLU A 290 -14.07 -4.37 -7.41
CA GLU A 290 -13.65 -4.82 -8.74
C GLU A 290 -12.56 -3.91 -9.33
N LEU A 291 -12.72 -2.58 -9.20
CA LEU A 291 -11.74 -1.62 -9.67
C LEU A 291 -10.41 -1.72 -8.92
N ALA A 292 -10.42 -1.89 -7.60
CA ALA A 292 -9.19 -2.08 -6.84
C ALA A 292 -8.47 -3.38 -7.23
N ARG A 293 -9.21 -4.48 -7.44
CA ARG A 293 -8.67 -5.72 -7.97
C ARG A 293 -7.99 -5.52 -9.33
N TRP A 294 -8.59 -4.74 -10.22
CA TRP A 294 -8.01 -4.40 -11.53
C TRP A 294 -6.80 -3.48 -11.43
N LYS A 295 -6.84 -2.42 -10.60
CA LYS A 295 -5.75 -1.46 -10.44
C LYS A 295 -4.43 -2.10 -9.96
N THR A 296 -4.50 -3.26 -9.32
CA THR A 296 -3.33 -4.08 -8.96
C THR A 296 -2.47 -4.41 -10.18
N CYS A 297 -3.10 -4.73 -11.33
CA CYS A 297 -2.36 -5.05 -12.56
C CYS A 297 -1.56 -3.85 -13.07
N ARG A 298 -2.04 -2.62 -12.84
CA ARG A 298 -1.37 -1.39 -13.23
C ARG A 298 -0.08 -1.21 -12.44
N VAL A 299 -0.14 -1.29 -11.12
CA VAL A 299 1.03 -1.19 -10.24
C VAL A 299 2.06 -2.30 -10.53
N TYR A 300 1.62 -3.51 -10.90
CA TYR A 300 2.52 -4.56 -11.37
C TYR A 300 3.21 -4.18 -12.69
N GLY A 301 2.49 -3.50 -13.59
CA GLY A 301 3.04 -2.98 -14.84
C GLY A 301 4.13 -1.93 -14.58
N ASP A 302 3.90 -1.04 -13.62
CA ASP A 302 4.84 0.01 -13.22
C ASP A 302 6.13 -0.57 -12.63
N LEU A 303 6.03 -1.57 -11.76
CA LEU A 303 7.19 -2.29 -11.24
C LEU A 303 7.99 -2.96 -12.38
N MET A 304 7.32 -3.59 -13.33
CA MET A 304 7.99 -4.21 -14.48
C MET A 304 8.61 -3.18 -15.41
N ALA A 305 8.01 -2.00 -15.55
CA ALA A 305 8.54 -0.90 -16.35
C ALA A 305 9.87 -0.41 -15.77
N ILE A 306 9.94 -0.09 -14.48
CA ILE A 306 11.18 0.39 -13.86
C ILE A 306 12.29 -0.66 -13.87
N LEU A 307 11.99 -1.92 -13.56
CA LEU A 307 12.96 -3.02 -13.64
C LEU A 307 13.53 -3.16 -15.07
N THR A 308 12.69 -2.96 -16.08
CA THR A 308 13.09 -3.03 -17.48
C THR A 308 13.93 -1.82 -17.89
N THR A 309 13.58 -0.62 -17.42
CA THR A 309 14.30 0.61 -17.68
C THR A 309 15.73 0.53 -17.13
N LEU A 310 15.89 0.09 -15.90
CA LEU A 310 17.19 0.11 -15.21
C LEU A 310 18.14 -1.01 -15.66
N LYS A 311 17.62 -2.14 -16.13
CA LYS A 311 18.48 -3.27 -16.54
C LYS A 311 19.44 -2.86 -17.66
N GLY A 312 20.72 -3.09 -17.45
CA GLY A 312 21.74 -2.90 -18.46
C GLY A 312 22.15 -1.44 -18.70
N LEU A 313 21.62 -0.48 -17.95
CA LEU A 313 22.10 0.90 -18.01
C LEU A 313 23.52 0.99 -17.43
N PRO A 314 24.44 1.70 -18.11
CA PRO A 314 25.72 2.05 -17.51
C PRO A 314 25.54 3.07 -16.39
N LEU A 315 26.50 3.11 -15.44
CA LEU A 315 26.61 4.19 -14.46
C LEU A 315 26.84 5.52 -15.21
N ALA A 316 26.54 6.59 -14.70
CA ALA A 316 25.88 7.28 -13.69
C ALA A 316 24.42 7.60 -14.07
N TYR A 317 24.16 8.69 -14.83
CA TYR A 317 22.85 9.09 -15.32
C TYR A 317 22.74 8.89 -16.83
N ASN A 318 21.65 8.27 -17.26
CA ASN A 318 21.23 8.18 -18.66
C ASN A 318 19.79 8.71 -18.76
N LYS A 319 19.42 9.24 -19.93
CA LYS A 319 18.09 9.84 -20.11
C LYS A 319 16.93 8.86 -19.90
N ASP A 320 17.19 7.56 -20.05
CA ASP A 320 16.28 6.45 -19.71
C ASP A 320 15.74 6.57 -18.29
N MET A 321 16.52 7.09 -17.34
CA MET A 321 16.10 7.31 -15.97
C MET A 321 15.02 8.39 -15.81
N GLN A 322 14.64 9.11 -16.86
CA GLN A 322 13.50 10.01 -16.83
C GLN A 322 12.18 9.25 -16.69
N GLU A 323 12.16 7.99 -17.17
CA GLU A 323 10.99 7.09 -17.11
C GLU A 323 10.72 6.52 -15.70
N ASP A 324 11.62 6.76 -14.73
CA ASP A 324 11.43 6.34 -13.34
C ASP A 324 10.22 7.00 -12.67
N LYS A 325 9.90 8.25 -13.05
CA LYS A 325 8.88 9.08 -12.41
C LYS A 325 7.47 8.69 -12.80
N GLU A 326 7.19 8.47 -14.09
CA GLU A 326 5.83 8.19 -14.56
C GLU A 326 5.30 6.90 -13.93
N ALA A 327 6.12 5.83 -13.90
CA ALA A 327 5.75 4.57 -13.25
C ALA A 327 5.55 4.73 -11.74
N LEU A 328 6.45 5.47 -11.06
CA LEU A 328 6.36 5.72 -9.63
C LEU A 328 5.09 6.51 -9.26
N PHE A 329 4.86 7.61 -9.95
CA PHE A 329 3.72 8.49 -9.69
C PHE A 329 2.39 7.80 -9.95
N ASP A 330 2.30 7.04 -11.03
CA ASP A 330 1.09 6.27 -11.35
C ASP A 330 0.78 5.22 -10.28
N ALA A 331 1.78 4.50 -9.80
CA ALA A 331 1.61 3.50 -8.75
C ALA A 331 1.15 4.15 -7.44
N ILE A 332 1.79 5.23 -7.00
CA ILE A 332 1.43 5.99 -5.79
C ILE A 332 -0.03 6.46 -5.89
N ASP A 333 -0.39 7.19 -6.95
CA ASP A 333 -1.75 7.72 -7.15
C ASP A 333 -2.81 6.61 -7.12
N ASN A 334 -2.52 5.43 -7.70
CA ASN A 334 -3.45 4.31 -7.70
C ASN A 334 -3.57 3.62 -6.33
N VAL A 335 -2.48 3.51 -5.58
CA VAL A 335 -2.49 2.92 -4.22
C VAL A 335 -3.25 3.82 -3.26
N GLU A 336 -2.98 5.13 -3.26
CA GLU A 336 -3.67 6.10 -2.41
C GLU A 336 -5.17 6.10 -2.67
N LEU A 337 -5.58 6.22 -3.93
CA LEU A 337 -7.00 6.20 -4.31
C LEU A 337 -7.71 4.91 -3.88
N CYS A 338 -7.03 3.76 -3.98
CA CYS A 338 -7.59 2.49 -3.52
C CYS A 338 -7.74 2.46 -1.99
N LEU A 339 -6.72 2.89 -1.23
CA LEU A 339 -6.77 2.93 0.22
C LEU A 339 -7.84 3.91 0.72
N GLU A 340 -7.90 5.12 0.17
CA GLU A 340 -8.93 6.12 0.48
C GLU A 340 -10.35 5.60 0.25
N THR A 341 -10.54 4.78 -0.78
CA THR A 341 -11.84 4.16 -1.09
C THR A 341 -12.16 3.01 -0.12
N PHE A 342 -11.16 2.18 0.21
CA PHE A 342 -11.37 0.99 1.04
C PHE A 342 -11.63 1.32 2.50
N ILE A 343 -10.99 2.33 3.06
CA ILE A 343 -11.17 2.72 4.46
C ILE A 343 -12.66 2.94 4.81
N PRO A 344 -13.39 3.84 4.18
CA PRO A 344 -14.80 4.05 4.47
C PRO A 344 -15.68 2.88 4.02
N MET A 345 -15.33 2.15 2.96
CA MET A 345 -16.05 0.95 2.52
C MET A 345 -16.00 -0.13 3.62
N ILE A 346 -14.86 -0.37 4.24
CA ILE A 346 -14.71 -1.32 5.35
C ILE A 346 -15.44 -0.79 6.61
N LYS A 347 -15.30 0.49 6.95
CA LYS A 347 -15.99 1.09 8.11
C LYS A 347 -17.51 0.94 8.06
N THR A 348 -18.09 0.94 6.86
CA THR A 348 -19.55 0.87 6.65
C THR A 348 -20.06 -0.52 6.27
N LEU A 349 -19.17 -1.52 6.23
CA LEU A 349 -19.52 -2.90 5.93
C LEU A 349 -20.48 -3.49 6.99
N GLU A 350 -21.50 -4.20 6.54
CA GLU A 350 -22.41 -4.94 7.40
C GLU A 350 -22.36 -6.45 7.12
N ALA A 351 -22.19 -7.24 8.17
CA ALA A 351 -22.22 -8.70 8.06
C ALA A 351 -23.65 -9.24 8.16
N ASN A 352 -23.98 -10.21 7.33
CA ASN A 352 -25.20 -10.99 7.42
C ASN A 352 -24.93 -12.29 8.19
N GLU A 353 -24.91 -12.18 9.52
CA GLU A 353 -24.60 -13.29 10.43
C GLU A 353 -25.52 -14.51 10.23
N LYS A 354 -26.79 -14.26 9.88
CA LYS A 354 -27.74 -15.34 9.60
C LYS A 354 -27.33 -16.16 8.38
N ALA A 355 -26.94 -15.51 7.27
CA ALA A 355 -26.52 -16.21 6.07
C ALA A 355 -25.20 -16.97 6.31
N MET A 356 -24.26 -16.37 7.02
CA MET A 356 -22.99 -17.01 7.43
C MET A 356 -23.24 -18.26 8.26
N HIS A 357 -24.09 -18.17 9.28
CA HIS A 357 -24.43 -19.29 10.15
C HIS A 357 -25.12 -20.44 9.38
N GLN A 358 -26.09 -20.13 8.53
CA GLN A 358 -26.76 -21.12 7.71
C GLN A 358 -25.77 -21.82 6.73
N ALA A 359 -24.84 -21.05 6.16
CA ALA A 359 -23.82 -21.62 5.30
C ALA A 359 -22.86 -22.54 6.07
N ALA A 360 -22.57 -22.21 7.33
CA ALA A 360 -21.76 -23.03 8.21
C ALA A 360 -22.43 -24.38 8.51
N GLN A 361 -23.70 -24.38 8.87
CA GLN A 361 -24.47 -25.60 9.14
C GLN A 361 -24.53 -26.51 7.92
N LYS A 362 -24.99 -25.97 6.76
CA LYS A 362 -25.09 -26.72 5.51
C LYS A 362 -23.74 -27.17 4.91
N GLY A 363 -22.65 -26.76 5.47
CA GLY A 363 -21.30 -27.13 5.08
C GLY A 363 -20.73 -28.32 5.83
N PHE A 364 -21.45 -28.86 6.82
CA PHE A 364 -20.98 -29.92 7.70
C PHE A 364 -19.59 -29.63 8.32
N ILE A 365 -19.30 -28.35 8.60
CA ILE A 365 -17.97 -27.90 9.06
C ILE A 365 -17.65 -28.38 10.48
N ASN A 366 -18.62 -28.95 11.17
CA ASN A 366 -18.52 -29.66 12.44
C ASN A 366 -18.28 -31.17 12.31
N ALA A 367 -18.15 -31.71 11.10
CA ALA A 367 -17.91 -33.14 10.88
C ALA A 367 -16.58 -33.65 11.49
N THR A 368 -15.57 -32.77 11.53
CA THR A 368 -14.31 -33.08 12.24
C THR A 368 -14.53 -33.16 13.75
N ASP A 369 -15.34 -32.25 14.31
CA ASP A 369 -15.69 -32.27 15.73
C ASP A 369 -16.51 -33.51 16.12
N LEU A 370 -17.34 -34.02 15.19
CA LEU A 370 -18.04 -35.28 15.30
C LEU A 370 -17.08 -36.49 15.38
N ALA A 371 -16.05 -36.53 14.49
CA ALA A 371 -15.03 -37.55 14.52
C ALA A 371 -14.20 -37.48 15.81
N ASP A 372 -13.83 -36.27 16.23
CA ASP A 372 -13.10 -36.01 17.47
C ASP A 372 -13.88 -36.43 18.72
N TYR A 373 -15.21 -36.27 18.71
CA TYR A 373 -16.08 -36.73 19.78
C TYR A 373 -15.95 -38.25 19.98
N LEU A 374 -16.04 -39.02 18.92
CA LEU A 374 -15.86 -40.48 18.99
C LEU A 374 -14.44 -40.86 19.41
N THR A 375 -13.44 -40.14 18.90
CA THR A 375 -12.03 -40.38 19.24
C THR A 375 -11.74 -40.15 20.74
N LYS A 376 -12.31 -39.08 21.31
CA LYS A 376 -12.22 -38.80 22.76
C LYS A 376 -12.92 -39.84 23.62
N LYS A 377 -13.86 -40.60 23.05
CA LYS A 377 -14.52 -41.75 23.71
C LYS A 377 -13.84 -43.08 23.45
N GLY A 378 -12.62 -43.06 22.84
CA GLY A 378 -11.77 -44.24 22.71
C GLY A 378 -11.81 -44.93 21.33
N MET A 379 -12.53 -44.38 20.35
CA MET A 379 -12.50 -44.93 19.00
C MET A 379 -11.23 -44.48 18.25
N PRO A 380 -10.58 -45.37 17.46
CA PRO A 380 -9.51 -44.94 16.58
C PRO A 380 -9.97 -43.83 15.59
N PHE A 381 -9.16 -42.81 15.37
CA PHE A 381 -9.53 -41.65 14.54
C PHE A 381 -10.00 -42.07 13.13
N ARG A 382 -9.38 -43.05 12.50
CA ARG A 382 -9.74 -43.53 11.17
C ARG A 382 -11.15 -44.10 11.13
N ASP A 383 -11.54 -44.85 12.17
CA ASP A 383 -12.88 -45.42 12.26
C ASP A 383 -13.91 -44.30 12.54
N ALA A 384 -13.58 -43.39 13.45
CA ALA A 384 -14.38 -42.21 13.73
C ALA A 384 -14.60 -41.34 12.47
N TYR A 385 -13.55 -41.18 11.66
CA TYR A 385 -13.60 -40.46 10.39
C TYR A 385 -14.55 -41.10 9.40
N HIS A 386 -14.51 -42.45 9.26
CA HIS A 386 -15.40 -43.19 8.39
C HIS A 386 -16.87 -43.06 8.80
N ILE A 387 -17.15 -43.16 10.09
CA ILE A 387 -18.52 -43.01 10.63
C ILE A 387 -19.00 -41.56 10.38
N SER A 388 -18.16 -40.56 10.65
CA SER A 388 -18.50 -39.16 10.38
C SER A 388 -18.81 -38.94 8.90
N GLY A 389 -18.01 -39.50 8.00
CA GLY A 389 -18.26 -39.41 6.54
C GLY A 389 -19.56 -40.04 6.10
N GLN A 390 -19.94 -41.21 6.66
CA GLN A 390 -21.21 -41.86 6.38
C GLN A 390 -22.41 -41.03 6.86
N LEU A 391 -22.30 -40.40 8.04
CA LEU A 391 -23.35 -39.53 8.59
C LEU A 391 -23.51 -38.24 7.77
N VAL A 392 -22.40 -37.67 7.30
CA VAL A 392 -22.42 -36.52 6.38
C VAL A 392 -23.10 -36.90 5.05
N ALA A 393 -22.80 -38.06 4.47
CA ALA A 393 -23.44 -38.52 3.26
C ALA A 393 -24.94 -38.70 3.47
N LEU A 394 -25.35 -39.34 4.56
CA LEU A 394 -26.76 -39.51 4.94
C LEU A 394 -27.50 -38.16 5.04
N CYS A 395 -26.89 -37.16 5.72
CA CYS A 395 -27.46 -35.84 5.86
C CYS A 395 -27.57 -35.11 4.51
N SER A 396 -26.56 -35.24 3.67
CA SER A 396 -26.53 -34.64 2.34
C SER A 396 -27.65 -35.20 1.44
N ASP A 397 -27.87 -36.53 1.48
CA ASP A 397 -28.91 -37.18 0.70
C ASP A 397 -30.35 -36.81 1.14
N GLN A 398 -30.51 -36.42 2.39
CA GLN A 398 -31.79 -36.06 3.00
C GLN A 398 -32.02 -34.54 3.14
N ASP A 399 -31.12 -33.71 2.64
CA ASP A 399 -31.09 -32.21 2.83
C ASP A 399 -31.25 -31.81 4.32
N MET A 400 -30.57 -32.55 5.19
CA MET A 400 -30.50 -32.32 6.64
C MET A 400 -29.11 -31.82 7.06
N VAL A 401 -29.02 -31.35 8.30
CA VAL A 401 -27.72 -31.04 8.94
C VAL A 401 -27.45 -32.04 10.08
N LEU A 402 -26.19 -32.16 10.51
CA LEU A 402 -25.84 -33.12 11.56
C LEU A 402 -26.61 -32.90 12.88
N GLU A 403 -26.89 -31.65 13.21
CA GLU A 403 -27.60 -31.26 14.43
C GLU A 403 -29.05 -31.75 14.45
N ASP A 404 -29.65 -32.02 13.29
CA ASP A 404 -31.07 -32.43 13.15
C ASP A 404 -31.25 -33.95 13.17
N LEU A 405 -30.17 -34.75 13.05
CA LEU A 405 -30.28 -36.20 13.08
C LEU A 405 -30.68 -36.71 14.48
N PRO A 406 -31.67 -37.58 14.58
CA PRO A 406 -32.04 -38.21 15.84
C PRO A 406 -30.91 -39.04 16.44
N LEU A 407 -30.80 -39.05 17.77
CA LEU A 407 -29.77 -39.80 18.48
C LEU A 407 -29.77 -41.30 18.14
N GLU A 408 -30.97 -41.87 17.92
CA GLU A 408 -31.11 -43.28 17.53
C GLU A 408 -30.47 -43.57 16.17
N THR A 409 -30.47 -42.60 15.23
CA THR A 409 -29.74 -42.70 13.96
C THR A 409 -28.25 -42.80 14.21
N TYR A 410 -27.74 -41.90 15.05
CA TYR A 410 -26.30 -41.90 15.46
C TYR A 410 -25.91 -43.23 16.13
N LYS A 411 -26.74 -43.74 17.04
CA LYS A 411 -26.51 -45.03 17.73
C LYS A 411 -26.46 -46.22 16.77
N GLY A 412 -27.16 -46.12 15.63
CA GLY A 412 -27.07 -47.14 14.57
C GLY A 412 -25.65 -47.30 13.97
N TYR A 413 -24.80 -46.30 14.12
CA TYR A 413 -23.40 -46.32 13.67
C TYR A 413 -22.40 -46.62 14.81
N SER A 414 -22.70 -46.21 16.06
CA SER A 414 -21.88 -46.51 17.22
C SER A 414 -22.60 -46.30 18.53
N ASP A 415 -22.48 -47.23 19.47
CA ASP A 415 -23.00 -47.14 20.84
C ASP A 415 -22.31 -46.05 21.69
N LEU A 416 -21.20 -45.48 21.21
CA LEU A 416 -20.50 -44.36 21.85
C LEU A 416 -21.24 -43.04 21.78
N PHE A 417 -22.18 -42.88 20.86
CA PHE A 417 -23.03 -41.70 20.76
C PHE A 417 -24.01 -41.63 21.93
N LYS A 418 -24.00 -40.48 22.64
CA LYS A 418 -24.87 -40.16 23.75
C LYS A 418 -25.47 -38.75 23.54
N GLU A 419 -26.37 -38.31 24.42
CA GLU A 419 -27.01 -37.00 24.40
C GLU A 419 -26.00 -35.81 24.34
N ASP A 420 -24.81 -35.98 24.92
CA ASP A 420 -23.74 -34.99 24.90
C ASP A 420 -23.15 -34.72 23.49
N LEU A 421 -23.54 -35.55 22.51
CA LEU A 421 -23.18 -35.38 21.11
C LEU A 421 -23.58 -33.98 20.59
N TYR A 422 -24.85 -33.59 20.80
CA TYR A 422 -25.36 -32.35 20.25
C TYR A 422 -24.62 -31.12 20.76
N GLN A 423 -24.18 -31.14 22.02
CA GLN A 423 -23.31 -30.13 22.56
C GLN A 423 -21.90 -30.18 21.92
N ALA A 424 -21.42 -31.36 21.57
CA ALA A 424 -20.08 -31.52 20.98
C ALA A 424 -20.01 -31.00 19.53
N ILE A 425 -21.09 -31.13 18.75
CA ILE A 425 -21.18 -30.72 17.33
C ILE A 425 -21.85 -29.36 17.14
N ASP A 426 -22.36 -28.71 18.21
CA ASP A 426 -22.83 -27.34 18.13
C ASP A 426 -21.73 -26.42 17.62
N LEU A 427 -22.02 -25.63 16.59
CA LEU A 427 -21.01 -24.83 15.89
C LEU A 427 -20.34 -23.77 16.75
N HIS A 428 -21.07 -23.17 17.71
CA HIS A 428 -20.51 -22.21 18.65
C HIS A 428 -19.56 -22.89 19.63
N ASN A 429 -19.94 -24.09 20.10
CA ASN A 429 -19.07 -24.91 20.95
C ASN A 429 -17.83 -25.42 20.20
N CYS A 430 -18.00 -25.81 18.91
CA CYS A 430 -16.89 -26.18 18.04
C CYS A 430 -15.89 -25.02 17.88
N LEU A 431 -16.40 -23.80 17.68
CA LEU A 431 -15.59 -22.58 17.61
C LEU A 431 -14.88 -22.30 18.93
N ALA A 432 -15.61 -22.31 20.07
CA ALA A 432 -15.10 -21.98 21.39
C ALA A 432 -13.98 -22.93 21.87
N LYS A 433 -13.93 -24.16 21.35
CA LYS A 433 -12.88 -25.15 21.65
C LYS A 433 -11.60 -24.96 20.86
N ARG A 434 -11.55 -24.09 19.86
CA ARG A 434 -10.37 -23.81 19.02
C ARG A 434 -9.46 -22.79 19.70
N THR A 435 -8.93 -23.14 20.86
CA THR A 435 -8.17 -22.26 21.76
C THR A 435 -6.66 -22.19 21.48
N SER A 436 -6.19 -22.81 20.40
CA SER A 436 -4.79 -22.71 19.99
C SER A 436 -4.40 -21.24 19.72
N LEU A 437 -3.14 -20.89 19.95
CA LEU A 437 -2.64 -19.53 19.68
C LEU A 437 -2.93 -19.13 18.23
N GLY A 438 -3.49 -17.93 18.05
CA GLY A 438 -3.92 -17.45 16.73
C GLY A 438 -5.23 -18.08 16.22
N GLY A 439 -5.93 -18.85 17.05
CA GLY A 439 -7.23 -19.46 16.71
C GLY A 439 -8.38 -18.46 16.60
N PRO A 440 -9.56 -18.92 16.16
CA PRO A 440 -10.68 -18.05 15.79
C PRO A 440 -11.63 -17.69 16.94
N THR A 441 -11.31 -18.02 18.21
CA THR A 441 -12.22 -17.70 19.32
C THR A 441 -12.37 -16.20 19.51
N PRO A 442 -13.52 -15.72 20.01
CA PRO A 442 -13.72 -14.29 20.26
C PRO A 442 -12.64 -13.66 21.14
N GLU A 443 -12.15 -14.41 22.16
CA GLU A 443 -11.08 -13.96 23.04
C GLU A 443 -9.73 -13.86 22.31
N SER A 444 -9.47 -14.79 21.39
CA SER A 444 -8.26 -14.75 20.55
C SER A 444 -8.29 -13.58 19.56
N VAL A 445 -9.44 -13.33 18.95
CA VAL A 445 -9.65 -12.18 18.05
C VAL A 445 -9.47 -10.87 18.81
N GLN A 446 -10.03 -10.74 20.05
CA GLN A 446 -9.83 -9.54 20.85
C GLN A 446 -8.35 -9.28 21.16
N LYS A 447 -7.60 -10.33 21.54
CA LYS A 447 -6.15 -10.22 21.78
C LYS A 447 -5.39 -9.77 20.53
N GLN A 448 -5.77 -10.26 19.35
CA GLN A 448 -5.18 -9.85 18.07
C GLN A 448 -5.48 -8.37 17.78
N VAL A 449 -6.71 -7.92 18.01
CA VAL A 449 -7.11 -6.50 17.86
C VAL A 449 -6.30 -5.62 18.81
N ASP A 450 -6.20 -6.01 20.09
CA ASP A 450 -5.46 -5.24 21.11
C ASP A 450 -3.96 -5.15 20.76
N GLU A 451 -3.36 -6.25 20.30
CA GLU A 451 -1.97 -6.29 19.86
C GLU A 451 -1.71 -5.34 18.66
N VAL A 452 -2.56 -5.41 17.64
CA VAL A 452 -2.41 -4.57 16.44
C VAL A 452 -2.60 -3.09 16.77
N ARG A 453 -3.62 -2.74 17.57
CA ARG A 453 -3.82 -1.36 18.03
C ARG A 453 -2.65 -0.85 18.87
N GLY A 454 -2.04 -1.71 19.71
CA GLY A 454 -0.84 -1.37 20.46
C GLY A 454 0.32 -1.00 19.55
N LYS A 455 0.60 -1.81 18.53
CA LYS A 455 1.65 -1.54 17.54
C LYS A 455 1.40 -0.25 16.75
N LEU A 456 0.16 -0.01 16.32
CA LEU A 456 -0.20 1.25 15.63
C LEU A 456 0.04 2.50 16.51
N ALA A 457 -0.16 2.38 17.83
CA ALA A 457 0.08 3.48 18.75
C ALA A 457 1.57 3.75 19.02
N GLU A 458 2.44 2.73 18.91
CA GLU A 458 3.90 2.87 19.06
C GLU A 458 4.56 3.52 17.82
N GLU A 459 3.93 3.43 16.67
CA GLU A 459 4.42 4.00 15.39
C GLU A 459 3.96 5.47 15.16
N ASN A 460 3.19 6.04 16.05
CA ASN A 460 2.78 7.46 16.07
C ASN A 460 3.70 8.28 16.97
#